data_aef60a5e2e96ec2c9780beac5daf132b
#
_entry.id   aef60a5e2e96ec2c9780beac5daf132b
#
_cell.length_a   1.000
_cell.length_b   1.000
_cell.length_c   1.000
_cell.angle_alpha   90.00
_cell.angle_beta   90.00
_cell.angle_gamma   90.00
#
_symmetry.space_group_name_H-M   'P 1'
#
loop_
_entity.id
_entity.type
_entity.pdbx_description
1 polymer ?
#
loop_
_entity_poly.entity_id
_entity_poly.type
_entity_poly.pdbx_seq_one_letter_code
_entity_poly.pdbx_strand_id
1 'polypeptide(L)'
;MAPRNLCNSLGNYKLTDLRKEVIREFYEEMRHAPRLDGRGNLSEKSVEGLHNTLCGILSAAVDEGYLTHNPAWRCYKPKGQKKERPVADEETVKKLITAFEGQSMKYETYFKLVLATGLRRGEACGLKWSDINWRKRTIHVQRGVVKLSHQESITKDPKTSSGDRMVYLSKEMCQLLKAWRKECEWDRAQTANETVDEDDYLFRQSNGKPMNPCTFTYRFKLILKANNLPLDLSVHSLRHTNASLLIAQGVDVRTVASLLGHAQASTTLDIYAHAFDKNKRKAQEKLGKAIGL
;
A
#
# COMPACT_ATOMS: atom_id res chain seq x y z
N MET A 1 -6.23 -12.47 -11.10
CA MET A 1 -7.73 -12.50 -11.10
C MET A 1 -8.30 -11.99 -12.41
N ALA A 2 -8.04 -10.77 -12.81
CA ALA A 2 -8.61 -10.21 -14.04
C ALA A 2 -8.39 -11.07 -15.31
N PRO A 3 -7.19 -11.60 -15.62
CA PRO A 3 -6.98 -12.39 -16.82
C PRO A 3 -7.86 -13.66 -16.88
N ARG A 4 -8.05 -14.34 -15.74
CA ARG A 4 -8.82 -15.60 -15.72
C ARG A 4 -10.30 -15.38 -16.08
N ASN A 5 -10.94 -14.36 -15.52
CA ASN A 5 -12.34 -14.05 -15.83
C ASN A 5 -12.50 -13.61 -17.29
N LEU A 6 -11.58 -12.79 -17.80
CA LEU A 6 -11.57 -12.38 -19.21
C LEU A 6 -11.39 -13.59 -20.15
N CYS A 7 -10.41 -14.46 -19.87
CA CYS A 7 -10.18 -15.64 -20.69
C CYS A 7 -11.33 -16.63 -20.66
N ASN A 8 -11.97 -16.83 -19.50
CA ASN A 8 -13.08 -17.78 -19.39
C ASN A 8 -14.33 -17.32 -20.17
N SER A 9 -14.67 -16.01 -20.13
CA SER A 9 -15.88 -15.50 -20.75
C SER A 9 -15.66 -15.01 -22.19
N LEU A 10 -14.51 -14.38 -22.47
CA LEU A 10 -14.26 -13.76 -23.78
C LEU A 10 -13.15 -14.45 -24.60
N GLY A 11 -12.41 -15.40 -24.01
CA GLY A 11 -11.21 -15.98 -24.64
C GLY A 11 -11.49 -16.78 -25.92
N ASN A 12 -12.72 -17.26 -26.13
CA ASN A 12 -13.13 -18.01 -27.31
C ASN A 12 -13.69 -17.12 -28.45
N TYR A 13 -13.86 -15.81 -28.19
CA TYR A 13 -14.30 -14.88 -29.23
C TYR A 13 -13.12 -14.47 -30.10
N LYS A 14 -13.37 -14.37 -31.43
CA LYS A 14 -12.44 -13.65 -32.31
C LYS A 14 -12.45 -12.16 -31.96
N LEU A 15 -11.29 -11.49 -32.07
CA LEU A 15 -11.19 -10.06 -31.78
C LEU A 15 -12.19 -9.21 -32.56
N THR A 16 -12.49 -9.60 -33.82
CA THR A 16 -13.47 -8.94 -34.70
C THR A 16 -14.90 -9.08 -34.23
N ASP A 17 -15.20 -10.10 -33.41
CA ASP A 17 -16.57 -10.41 -32.91
C ASP A 17 -16.82 -9.74 -31.56
N LEU A 18 -15.80 -9.18 -30.93
CA LEU A 18 -15.91 -8.43 -29.66
C LEU A 18 -16.58 -7.06 -29.90
N ARG A 19 -17.89 -7.06 -30.11
CA ARG A 19 -18.68 -5.83 -30.26
C ARG A 19 -19.06 -5.25 -28.87
N LYS A 20 -19.56 -4.01 -28.86
CA LYS A 20 -20.03 -3.35 -27.63
C LYS A 20 -21.06 -4.14 -26.85
N GLU A 21 -21.94 -4.80 -27.55
CA GLU A 21 -23.04 -5.61 -27.01
C GLU A 21 -22.45 -6.77 -26.19
N VAL A 22 -21.56 -7.56 -26.80
CA VAL A 22 -20.86 -8.67 -26.14
C VAL A 22 -20.08 -8.19 -24.91
N ILE A 23 -19.43 -7.03 -25.01
CA ILE A 23 -18.67 -6.47 -23.88
C ILE A 23 -19.61 -6.02 -22.74
N ARG A 24 -20.80 -5.49 -23.05
CA ARG A 24 -21.82 -5.12 -22.06
C ARG A 24 -22.37 -6.34 -21.34
N GLU A 25 -22.74 -7.38 -22.10
CA GLU A 25 -23.19 -8.65 -21.54
C GLU A 25 -22.15 -9.26 -20.61
N PHE A 26 -20.88 -9.24 -21.00
CA PHE A 26 -19.78 -9.65 -20.14
C PHE A 26 -19.73 -8.86 -18.82
N TYR A 27 -19.95 -7.55 -18.81
CA TYR A 27 -19.96 -6.78 -17.56
C TYR A 27 -21.16 -7.14 -16.68
N GLU A 28 -22.33 -7.38 -17.27
CA GLU A 28 -23.51 -7.84 -16.51
C GLU A 28 -23.25 -9.24 -15.91
N GLU A 29 -22.70 -10.17 -16.68
CA GLU A 29 -22.28 -11.47 -16.16
C GLU A 29 -21.31 -11.33 -14.98
N MET A 30 -20.30 -10.46 -15.10
CA MET A 30 -19.30 -10.25 -14.06
C MET A 30 -19.86 -9.62 -12.79
N ARG A 31 -20.92 -8.81 -12.86
CA ARG A 31 -21.61 -8.30 -11.66
C ARG A 31 -22.25 -9.39 -10.83
N HIS A 32 -22.70 -10.44 -11.47
CA HIS A 32 -23.33 -11.60 -10.82
C HIS A 32 -22.33 -12.74 -10.55
N ALA A 33 -21.10 -12.63 -11.06
CA ALA A 33 -20.08 -13.65 -10.90
C ALA A 33 -19.60 -13.73 -9.44
N PRO A 34 -19.48 -14.93 -8.85
CA PRO A 34 -19.02 -15.10 -7.50
C PRO A 34 -17.54 -14.75 -7.37
N ARG A 35 -17.16 -14.21 -6.22
CA ARG A 35 -15.75 -14.01 -5.87
C ARG A 35 -15.07 -15.35 -5.62
N LEU A 36 -13.78 -15.43 -5.96
CA LEU A 36 -12.98 -16.65 -5.74
C LEU A 36 -12.83 -17.03 -4.25
N ASP A 37 -13.08 -16.09 -3.33
CA ASP A 37 -13.04 -16.32 -1.88
C ASP A 37 -14.41 -16.74 -1.31
N GLY A 38 -15.42 -16.95 -2.17
CA GLY A 38 -16.77 -17.33 -1.79
C GLY A 38 -17.60 -16.26 -1.06
N ARG A 39 -17.08 -15.03 -0.92
CA ARG A 39 -17.71 -13.95 -0.15
C ARG A 39 -18.54 -13.02 -1.04
N GLY A 40 -19.63 -13.54 -1.62
CA GLY A 40 -20.52 -12.77 -2.48
C GLY A 40 -19.98 -12.54 -3.88
N ASN A 41 -20.58 -11.60 -4.63
CA ASN A 41 -20.27 -11.30 -6.01
C ASN A 41 -19.10 -10.31 -6.17
N LEU A 42 -18.61 -10.17 -7.41
CA LEU A 42 -17.60 -9.18 -7.74
C LEU A 42 -18.15 -7.76 -7.47
N SER A 43 -17.32 -6.92 -6.88
CA SER A 43 -17.65 -5.51 -6.69
C SER A 43 -17.58 -4.74 -8.00
N GLU A 44 -18.35 -3.64 -8.14
CA GLU A 44 -18.23 -2.72 -9.28
C GLU A 44 -16.78 -2.27 -9.55
N LYS A 45 -15.99 -2.10 -8.48
CA LYS A 45 -14.56 -1.77 -8.60
C LYS A 45 -13.75 -2.91 -9.23
N SER A 46 -14.13 -4.17 -8.99
CA SER A 46 -13.50 -5.33 -9.63
C SER A 46 -13.86 -5.40 -11.11
N VAL A 47 -15.13 -5.13 -11.45
CA VAL A 47 -15.61 -5.07 -12.84
C VAL A 47 -14.97 -3.91 -13.60
N GLU A 48 -14.79 -2.73 -12.95
CA GLU A 48 -14.01 -1.61 -13.50
C GLU A 48 -12.56 -2.03 -13.80
N GLY A 49 -11.96 -2.83 -12.93
CA GLY A 49 -10.61 -3.40 -13.15
C GLY A 49 -10.56 -4.32 -14.37
N LEU A 50 -11.58 -5.16 -14.58
CA LEU A 50 -11.73 -6.01 -15.78
C LEU A 50 -11.86 -5.15 -17.05
N HIS A 51 -12.69 -4.11 -17.00
CA HIS A 51 -12.84 -3.15 -18.11
C HIS A 51 -11.49 -2.50 -18.48
N ASN A 52 -10.74 -1.99 -17.50
CA ASN A 52 -9.45 -1.36 -17.77
C ASN A 52 -8.45 -2.34 -18.41
N THR A 53 -8.45 -3.60 -17.96
CA THR A 53 -7.60 -4.66 -18.53
C THR A 53 -8.01 -4.98 -19.96
N LEU A 54 -9.32 -5.16 -20.21
CA LEU A 54 -9.86 -5.42 -21.54
C LEU A 54 -9.56 -4.27 -22.51
N CYS A 55 -9.76 -3.02 -22.08
CA CYS A 55 -9.41 -1.83 -22.87
C CYS A 55 -7.93 -1.84 -23.26
N GLY A 56 -7.04 -2.17 -22.33
CA GLY A 56 -5.60 -2.26 -22.61
C GLY A 56 -5.27 -3.33 -23.66
N ILE A 57 -5.87 -4.52 -23.55
CA ILE A 57 -5.69 -5.60 -24.52
C ILE A 57 -6.19 -5.19 -25.91
N LEU A 58 -7.41 -4.63 -25.98
CA LEU A 58 -8.00 -4.21 -27.26
C LEU A 58 -7.29 -3.00 -27.87
N SER A 59 -6.72 -2.11 -27.06
CA SER A 59 -5.87 -1.03 -27.58
C SER A 59 -4.58 -1.57 -28.19
N ALA A 60 -3.93 -2.52 -27.54
CA ALA A 60 -2.76 -3.18 -28.10
C ALA A 60 -3.12 -3.89 -29.43
N ALA A 61 -4.29 -4.52 -29.52
CA ALA A 61 -4.75 -5.13 -30.77
C ALA A 61 -4.99 -4.10 -31.90
N VAL A 62 -5.36 -2.86 -31.56
CA VAL A 62 -5.44 -1.76 -32.54
C VAL A 62 -4.03 -1.32 -32.97
N ASP A 63 -3.12 -1.13 -32.03
CA ASP A 63 -1.74 -0.71 -32.30
C ASP A 63 -1.00 -1.72 -33.18
N GLU A 64 -1.29 -3.02 -33.00
CA GLU A 64 -0.76 -4.13 -33.82
C GLU A 64 -1.52 -4.37 -35.13
N GLY A 65 -2.57 -3.59 -35.43
CA GLY A 65 -3.33 -3.67 -36.68
C GLY A 65 -4.37 -4.81 -36.77
N TYR A 66 -4.62 -5.54 -35.66
CA TYR A 66 -5.67 -6.58 -35.62
C TYR A 66 -7.08 -6.01 -35.56
N LEU A 67 -7.23 -4.78 -35.09
CA LEU A 67 -8.51 -4.04 -35.00
C LEU A 67 -8.34 -2.63 -35.57
N THR A 68 -9.39 -2.09 -36.18
CA THR A 68 -9.41 -0.69 -36.63
C THR A 68 -9.74 0.30 -35.51
N HIS A 69 -10.44 -0.17 -34.49
CA HIS A 69 -10.80 0.65 -33.29
C HIS A 69 -11.05 -0.24 -32.08
N ASN A 70 -10.93 0.33 -30.90
CA ASN A 70 -11.17 -0.38 -29.65
C ASN A 70 -12.68 -0.34 -29.30
N PRO A 71 -13.41 -1.48 -29.36
CA PRO A 71 -14.84 -1.51 -29.09
C PRO A 71 -15.23 -1.24 -27.64
N ALA A 72 -14.29 -1.42 -26.69
CA ALA A 72 -14.53 -1.14 -25.29
C ALA A 72 -14.43 0.37 -24.93
N TRP A 73 -13.87 1.21 -25.77
CA TRP A 73 -13.55 2.60 -25.45
C TRP A 73 -14.78 3.47 -25.14
N ARG A 74 -15.91 3.20 -25.73
CA ARG A 74 -17.17 3.91 -25.49
C ARG A 74 -18.25 3.03 -24.89
N CYS A 75 -17.86 1.89 -24.32
CA CYS A 75 -18.77 1.10 -23.50
C CYS A 75 -19.01 1.81 -22.16
N TYR A 76 -20.20 1.56 -21.58
CA TYR A 76 -20.49 2.00 -20.21
C TYR A 76 -19.43 1.44 -19.26
N LYS A 77 -18.59 2.34 -18.72
CA LYS A 77 -17.58 1.97 -17.77
C LYS A 77 -18.23 1.75 -16.39
N PRO A 78 -18.13 0.54 -15.82
CA PRO A 78 -18.57 0.32 -14.45
C PRO A 78 -17.87 1.29 -13.51
N LYS A 79 -18.62 2.06 -12.72
CA LYS A 79 -18.07 3.00 -11.75
C LYS A 79 -18.21 2.43 -10.35
N GLY A 80 -17.12 1.93 -9.79
CA GLY A 80 -17.08 1.58 -8.38
C GLY A 80 -17.19 2.84 -7.50
N GLN A 81 -18.02 2.78 -6.46
CA GLN A 81 -18.04 3.84 -5.46
C GLN A 81 -16.67 3.96 -4.80
N LYS A 82 -16.15 5.19 -4.68
CA LYS A 82 -14.97 5.47 -3.84
C LYS A 82 -15.37 5.21 -2.38
N LYS A 83 -14.96 4.05 -1.84
CA LYS A 83 -15.07 3.83 -0.40
C LYS A 83 -14.02 4.69 0.30
N GLU A 84 -14.41 5.35 1.36
CA GLU A 84 -13.47 6.02 2.25
C GLU A 84 -12.44 5.00 2.76
N ARG A 85 -11.19 5.42 2.80
CA ARG A 85 -10.11 4.56 3.28
C ARG A 85 -10.06 4.69 4.81
N PRO A 86 -10.11 3.57 5.54
CA PRO A 86 -10.08 3.63 6.98
C PRO A 86 -8.76 4.24 7.46
N VAL A 87 -8.88 5.22 8.34
CA VAL A 87 -7.77 5.94 8.98
C VAL A 87 -7.99 5.85 10.48
N ALA A 88 -6.95 5.54 11.23
CA ALA A 88 -7.01 5.54 12.68
C ALA A 88 -6.93 6.99 13.22
N ASP A 89 -7.81 7.32 14.15
CA ASP A 89 -7.72 8.56 14.91
C ASP A 89 -6.58 8.49 15.97
N GLU A 90 -6.32 9.59 16.65
CA GLU A 90 -5.20 9.67 17.62
C GLU A 90 -5.35 8.68 18.78
N GLU A 91 -6.58 8.41 19.23
CA GLU A 91 -6.87 7.45 20.31
C GLU A 91 -6.59 6.01 19.82
N THR A 92 -7.08 5.67 18.65
CA THR A 92 -6.83 4.37 18.01
C THR A 92 -5.33 4.17 17.74
N VAL A 93 -4.60 5.23 17.34
CA VAL A 93 -3.14 5.17 17.15
C VAL A 93 -2.43 4.85 18.47
N LYS A 94 -2.81 5.46 19.59
CA LYS A 94 -2.23 5.13 20.91
C LYS A 94 -2.46 3.66 21.25
N LYS A 95 -3.69 3.16 21.07
CA LYS A 95 -4.03 1.74 21.29
C LYS A 95 -3.24 0.81 20.36
N LEU A 96 -3.03 1.19 19.09
CA LEU A 96 -2.20 0.43 18.15
C LEU A 96 -0.74 0.36 18.62
N ILE A 97 -0.15 1.47 19.07
CA ILE A 97 1.23 1.49 19.56
C ILE A 97 1.39 0.55 20.75
N THR A 98 0.49 0.60 21.74
CA THR A 98 0.49 -0.32 22.88
C THR A 98 0.31 -1.78 22.44
N ALA A 99 -0.57 -2.04 21.47
CA ALA A 99 -0.79 -3.38 20.93
C ALA A 99 0.45 -3.91 20.16
N PHE A 100 1.25 -3.03 19.56
CA PHE A 100 2.51 -3.42 18.91
C PHE A 100 3.60 -3.76 19.93
N GLU A 101 3.70 -3.05 21.05
CA GLU A 101 4.63 -3.33 22.16
C GLU A 101 4.42 -4.71 22.79
N GLY A 102 3.21 -5.24 22.74
CA GLY A 102 2.90 -6.61 23.15
C GLY A 102 3.29 -7.71 22.14
N GLN A 103 3.98 -7.37 21.04
CA GLN A 103 4.42 -8.33 20.02
C GLN A 103 5.91 -8.66 20.16
N SER A 104 6.39 -9.69 19.40
CA SER A 104 7.83 -9.85 19.24
C SER A 104 8.43 -8.62 18.55
N MET A 105 9.70 -8.30 18.88
CA MET A 105 10.38 -7.10 18.42
C MET A 105 10.33 -6.94 16.88
N LYS A 106 10.35 -8.03 16.13
CA LYS A 106 10.16 -8.03 14.67
C LYS A 106 8.88 -7.33 14.24
N TYR A 107 7.73 -7.72 14.83
CA TYR A 107 6.43 -7.18 14.46
C TYR A 107 6.23 -5.78 15.00
N GLU A 108 6.64 -5.52 16.22
CA GLU A 108 6.64 -4.18 16.82
C GLU A 108 7.41 -3.19 15.95
N THR A 109 8.66 -3.51 15.63
CA THR A 109 9.53 -2.67 14.79
C THR A 109 8.92 -2.42 13.42
N TYR A 110 8.40 -3.48 12.78
CA TYR A 110 7.79 -3.35 11.46
C TYR A 110 6.58 -2.40 11.46
N PHE A 111 5.64 -2.59 12.39
CA PHE A 111 4.41 -1.79 12.40
C PHE A 111 4.66 -0.36 12.85
N LYS A 112 5.51 -0.15 13.85
CA LYS A 112 5.94 1.20 14.27
C LYS A 112 6.68 1.92 13.14
N LEU A 113 7.57 1.23 12.42
CA LEU A 113 8.28 1.80 11.26
C LEU A 113 7.29 2.22 10.16
N VAL A 114 6.36 1.35 9.76
CA VAL A 114 5.37 1.68 8.73
C VAL A 114 4.47 2.84 9.16
N LEU A 115 4.03 2.88 10.42
CA LEU A 115 3.23 3.98 10.95
C LEU A 115 4.02 5.29 10.99
N ALA A 116 5.26 5.28 11.47
CA ALA A 116 6.09 6.47 11.61
C ALA A 116 6.55 7.07 10.27
N THR A 117 6.77 6.23 9.25
CA THR A 117 7.38 6.65 7.98
C THR A 117 6.42 6.67 6.80
N GLY A 118 5.25 6.06 6.93
CA GLY A 118 4.30 5.91 5.83
C GLY A 118 4.78 5.01 4.68
N LEU A 119 5.76 4.13 4.91
CA LEU A 119 6.25 3.18 3.92
C LEU A 119 5.12 2.27 3.40
N ARG A 120 5.19 1.93 2.11
CA ARG A 120 4.33 0.86 1.59
C ARG A 120 4.75 -0.47 2.21
N ARG A 121 3.81 -1.37 2.41
CA ARG A 121 4.05 -2.69 3.03
C ARG A 121 5.22 -3.46 2.37
N GLY A 122 5.29 -3.42 1.03
CA GLY A 122 6.37 -4.06 0.28
C GLY A 122 7.70 -3.31 0.37
N GLU A 123 7.70 -1.98 0.46
CA GLU A 123 8.89 -1.17 0.67
C GLU A 123 9.53 -1.53 2.02
N ALA A 124 8.74 -1.57 3.10
CA ALA A 124 9.24 -1.94 4.43
C ALA A 124 9.86 -3.37 4.44
N CYS A 125 9.28 -4.33 3.71
CA CYS A 125 9.88 -5.67 3.57
C CYS A 125 11.16 -5.69 2.72
N GLY A 126 11.33 -4.73 1.83
CA GLY A 126 12.49 -4.63 0.94
C GLY A 126 13.68 -3.87 1.52
N LEU A 127 13.56 -3.30 2.72
CA LEU A 127 14.64 -2.56 3.35
C LEU A 127 15.79 -3.49 3.74
N LYS A 128 17.02 -3.02 3.50
CA LYS A 128 18.27 -3.61 3.97
C LYS A 128 18.92 -2.73 5.03
N TRP A 129 19.81 -3.27 5.84
CA TRP A 129 20.55 -2.49 6.83
C TRP A 129 21.39 -1.39 6.18
N SER A 130 21.96 -1.63 5.00
CA SER A 130 22.70 -0.65 4.19
C SER A 130 21.86 0.55 3.74
N ASP A 131 20.51 0.44 3.73
CA ASP A 131 19.65 1.56 3.38
C ASP A 131 19.55 2.62 4.50
N ILE A 132 20.03 2.30 5.73
CA ILE A 132 19.90 3.18 6.89
C ILE A 132 21.15 4.03 7.06
N ASN A 133 21.02 5.34 6.93
CA ASN A 133 22.06 6.27 7.36
C ASN A 133 21.82 6.69 8.82
N TRP A 134 22.51 6.06 9.74
CA TRP A 134 22.39 6.28 11.18
C TRP A 134 22.75 7.71 11.61
N ARG A 135 23.76 8.33 10.95
CA ARG A 135 24.21 9.70 11.25
C ARG A 135 23.17 10.74 10.83
N LYS A 136 22.63 10.59 9.62
CA LYS A 136 21.59 11.49 9.08
C LYS A 136 20.20 11.12 9.56
N ARG A 137 20.02 9.95 10.17
CA ARG A 137 18.73 9.37 10.56
C ARG A 137 17.77 9.32 9.38
N THR A 138 18.20 8.70 8.30
CA THR A 138 17.40 8.54 7.07
C THR A 138 17.42 7.11 6.59
N ILE A 139 16.36 6.72 5.90
CA ILE A 139 16.27 5.47 5.13
C ILE A 139 16.17 5.82 3.66
N HIS A 140 16.95 5.16 2.82
CA HIS A 140 16.83 5.21 1.37
C HIS A 140 15.87 4.11 0.90
N VAL A 141 14.69 4.50 0.42
CA VAL A 141 13.68 3.58 -0.09
C VAL A 141 13.91 3.42 -1.59
N GLN A 142 14.50 2.31 -2.00
CA GLN A 142 14.91 2.06 -3.38
C GLN A 142 14.43 0.71 -3.94
N ARG A 143 13.66 -0.06 -3.18
CA ARG A 143 13.10 -1.34 -3.63
C ARG A 143 11.82 -1.70 -2.89
N GLY A 144 11.08 -2.65 -3.43
CA GLY A 144 9.91 -3.21 -2.77
C GLY A 144 9.72 -4.69 -3.06
N VAL A 145 9.17 -5.41 -2.11
CA VAL A 145 8.85 -6.84 -2.23
C VAL A 145 7.41 -7.03 -2.66
N VAL A 146 7.19 -7.81 -3.70
CA VAL A 146 5.88 -8.17 -4.22
C VAL A 146 5.74 -9.68 -4.20
N LYS A 147 4.62 -10.19 -3.67
CA LYS A 147 4.25 -11.59 -3.81
C LYS A 147 3.55 -11.79 -5.13
N LEU A 148 4.11 -12.61 -6.02
CA LEU A 148 3.41 -13.09 -7.19
C LEU A 148 2.53 -14.29 -6.81
N SER A 149 1.38 -14.45 -7.47
CA SER A 149 0.49 -15.60 -7.29
C SER A 149 1.27 -16.89 -7.59
N HIS A 150 1.20 -17.86 -6.68
CA HIS A 150 1.87 -19.17 -6.79
C HIS A 150 3.40 -19.17 -6.93
N GLN A 151 4.08 -18.02 -6.71
CA GLN A 151 5.54 -17.89 -6.79
C GLN A 151 6.11 -17.31 -5.50
N GLU A 152 7.43 -17.41 -5.35
CA GLU A 152 8.15 -16.72 -4.29
C GLU A 152 8.01 -15.20 -4.40
N SER A 153 8.22 -14.53 -3.26
CA SER A 153 8.28 -13.07 -3.25
C SER A 153 9.49 -12.59 -4.05
N ILE A 154 9.28 -11.67 -4.95
CA ILE A 154 10.36 -11.05 -5.74
C ILE A 154 10.58 -9.61 -5.28
N THR A 155 11.84 -9.20 -5.31
CA THR A 155 12.23 -7.79 -5.14
C THR A 155 12.09 -7.09 -6.48
N LYS A 156 11.48 -5.92 -6.50
CA LYS A 156 11.36 -5.06 -7.68
C LYS A 156 11.88 -3.68 -7.35
N ASP A 157 12.54 -3.07 -8.30
CA ASP A 157 12.87 -1.66 -8.24
C ASP A 157 11.59 -0.80 -8.23
N PRO A 158 11.65 0.44 -7.72
CA PRO A 158 10.51 1.33 -7.74
C PRO A 158 10.00 1.50 -9.17
N LYS A 159 8.70 1.34 -9.38
CA LYS A 159 8.07 1.52 -10.71
C LYS A 159 8.18 2.94 -11.27
N THR A 160 8.53 3.90 -10.43
CA THR A 160 8.62 5.33 -10.78
C THR A 160 9.74 5.98 -9.99
N SER A 161 10.34 7.03 -10.54
CA SER A 161 11.33 7.87 -9.84
C SER A 161 10.85 8.42 -8.50
N SER A 162 9.55 8.62 -8.33
CA SER A 162 8.95 9.03 -7.05
C SER A 162 8.95 7.92 -5.98
N GLY A 163 9.23 6.68 -6.36
CA GLY A 163 9.40 5.55 -5.43
C GLY A 163 10.79 5.54 -4.78
N ASP A 164 11.79 6.08 -5.46
CA ASP A 164 13.15 6.28 -4.93
C ASP A 164 13.16 7.56 -4.11
N ARG A 165 13.30 7.45 -2.80
CA ARG A 165 13.23 8.58 -1.89
C ARG A 165 13.93 8.35 -0.58
N MET A 166 14.31 9.45 0.06
CA MET A 166 14.81 9.46 1.43
C MET A 166 13.65 9.69 2.41
N VAL A 167 13.59 8.90 3.47
CA VAL A 167 12.63 9.04 4.56
C VAL A 167 13.40 9.33 5.85
N TYR A 168 12.94 10.32 6.62
CA TYR A 168 13.58 10.72 7.88
C TYR A 168 13.04 9.87 9.05
N LEU A 169 13.93 9.59 10.01
CA LEU A 169 13.61 8.83 11.21
C LEU A 169 13.71 9.73 12.46
N SER A 170 12.79 9.53 13.40
CA SER A 170 12.94 10.10 14.75
C SER A 170 14.08 9.41 15.52
N LYS A 171 14.53 10.02 16.62
CA LYS A 171 15.53 9.40 17.50
C LYS A 171 15.05 8.07 18.06
N GLU A 172 13.81 8.03 18.49
CA GLU A 172 13.13 6.85 19.07
C GLU A 172 13.05 5.72 18.06
N MET A 173 12.70 6.03 16.79
CA MET A 173 12.68 5.03 15.73
C MET A 173 14.08 4.48 15.44
N CYS A 174 15.12 5.32 15.44
CA CYS A 174 16.48 4.85 15.31
C CYS A 174 16.92 3.95 16.49
N GLN A 175 16.49 4.26 17.71
CA GLN A 175 16.77 3.43 18.89
C GLN A 175 16.09 2.05 18.75
N LEU A 176 14.82 2.01 18.34
CA LEU A 176 14.09 0.77 18.11
C LEU A 176 14.77 -0.07 17.01
N LEU A 177 15.17 0.53 15.89
CA LEU A 177 15.88 -0.18 14.82
C LEU A 177 17.23 -0.73 15.28
N LYS A 178 17.98 0.00 16.12
CA LYS A 178 19.23 -0.49 16.71
C LYS A 178 18.99 -1.67 17.67
N ALA A 179 17.93 -1.60 18.48
CA ALA A 179 17.53 -2.70 19.35
C ALA A 179 17.15 -3.93 18.52
N TRP A 180 16.38 -3.74 17.46
CA TRP A 180 16.02 -4.82 16.52
C TRP A 180 17.25 -5.45 15.85
N ARG A 181 18.23 -4.64 15.45
CA ARG A 181 19.48 -5.16 14.88
C ARG A 181 20.22 -6.06 15.87
N LYS A 182 20.35 -5.63 17.14
CA LYS A 182 20.96 -6.43 18.20
C LYS A 182 20.23 -7.75 18.43
N GLU A 183 18.89 -7.74 18.38
CA GLU A 183 18.10 -8.98 18.47
C GLU A 183 18.38 -9.92 17.30
N CYS A 184 18.45 -9.39 16.07
CA CYS A 184 18.85 -10.17 14.91
C CYS A 184 20.26 -10.74 15.02
N GLU A 185 21.21 -9.97 15.54
CA GLU A 185 22.59 -10.41 15.77
C GLU A 185 22.62 -11.55 16.81
N TRP A 186 21.89 -11.39 17.91
CA TRP A 186 21.80 -12.40 18.96
C TRP A 186 21.16 -13.70 18.44
N ASP A 187 20.02 -13.61 17.78
CA ASP A 187 19.31 -14.78 17.20
C ASP A 187 20.21 -15.56 16.24
N ARG A 188 20.97 -14.87 15.39
CA ARG A 188 21.86 -15.54 14.42
C ARG A 188 23.08 -16.17 15.08
N ALA A 189 23.67 -15.52 16.06
CA ALA A 189 24.77 -16.10 16.81
C ALA A 189 24.36 -17.40 17.49
N GLN A 190 23.11 -17.50 17.98
CA GLN A 190 22.59 -18.70 18.63
C GLN A 190 22.16 -19.80 17.64
N THR A 191 21.64 -19.45 16.47
CA THR A 191 20.99 -20.42 15.57
C THR A 191 21.89 -20.88 14.42
N ALA A 192 22.73 -20.04 13.88
CA ALA A 192 23.50 -20.30 12.66
C ALA A 192 25.00 -19.98 12.79
N ASN A 193 25.45 -19.43 13.91
CA ASN A 193 26.79 -18.89 14.08
C ASN A 193 27.18 -17.86 12.99
N GLU A 194 26.18 -17.07 12.55
CA GLU A 194 26.30 -16.06 11.51
C GLU A 194 26.23 -14.65 12.11
N THR A 195 26.80 -13.67 11.41
CA THR A 195 26.67 -12.24 11.71
C THR A 195 25.58 -11.60 10.85
N VAL A 196 25.08 -10.45 11.26
CA VAL A 196 24.19 -9.61 10.43
C VAL A 196 25.03 -8.78 9.48
N ASP A 197 24.80 -8.97 8.16
CA ASP A 197 25.44 -8.20 7.11
C ASP A 197 24.65 -6.91 6.81
N GLU A 198 25.33 -5.89 6.30
CA GLU A 198 24.70 -4.65 5.85
C GLU A 198 23.74 -4.88 4.66
N ASP A 199 24.01 -5.88 3.83
CA ASP A 199 23.15 -6.26 2.70
C ASP A 199 21.98 -7.17 3.08
N ASP A 200 21.87 -7.57 4.34
CA ASP A 200 20.72 -8.31 4.83
C ASP A 200 19.46 -7.45 4.90
N TYR A 201 18.32 -8.09 4.64
CA TYR A 201 17.03 -7.44 4.85
C TYR A 201 16.73 -7.22 6.33
N LEU A 202 16.17 -6.03 6.68
CA LEU A 202 15.72 -5.75 8.04
C LEU A 202 14.72 -6.81 8.55
N PHE A 203 13.87 -7.26 7.64
CA PHE A 203 12.85 -8.27 7.92
C PHE A 203 13.07 -9.43 6.95
N ARG A 204 13.92 -10.39 7.34
CA ARG A 204 14.24 -11.57 6.53
C ARG A 204 13.58 -12.84 7.04
N GLN A 205 13.44 -13.79 6.16
CA GLN A 205 13.10 -15.18 6.45
C GLN A 205 14.36 -15.97 6.87
N SER A 206 14.21 -17.18 7.39
CA SER A 206 15.34 -18.05 7.75
C SER A 206 16.28 -18.36 6.59
N ASN A 207 15.76 -18.38 5.37
CA ASN A 207 16.55 -18.61 4.14
C ASN A 207 17.24 -17.35 3.58
N GLY A 208 17.29 -16.26 4.33
CA GLY A 208 17.91 -14.99 3.89
C GLY A 208 17.04 -14.11 2.99
N LYS A 209 15.97 -14.64 2.41
CA LYS A 209 15.06 -13.86 1.54
C LYS A 209 14.24 -12.85 2.34
N PRO A 210 13.74 -11.76 1.71
CA PRO A 210 12.90 -10.78 2.41
C PRO A 210 11.60 -11.42 2.89
N MET A 211 11.08 -10.96 4.01
CA MET A 211 9.79 -11.41 4.53
C MET A 211 8.67 -11.17 3.53
N ASN A 212 7.76 -12.15 3.43
CA ASN A 212 6.56 -12.00 2.62
C ASN A 212 5.65 -10.91 3.21
N PRO A 213 5.28 -9.87 2.43
CA PRO A 213 4.41 -8.81 2.93
C PRO A 213 3.04 -9.29 3.45
N CYS A 214 2.56 -10.45 2.96
CA CYS A 214 1.30 -11.02 3.43
C CYS A 214 1.39 -11.51 4.88
N THR A 215 2.57 -11.93 5.37
CA THR A 215 2.78 -12.33 6.76
C THR A 215 2.45 -11.18 7.72
N PHE A 216 2.93 -9.97 7.42
CA PHE A 216 2.62 -8.78 8.22
C PHE A 216 1.14 -8.40 8.12
N THR A 217 0.52 -8.55 6.95
CA THR A 217 -0.92 -8.30 6.79
C THR A 217 -1.75 -9.24 7.65
N TYR A 218 -1.40 -10.53 7.67
CA TYR A 218 -2.08 -11.52 8.51
C TYR A 218 -1.86 -11.23 9.99
N ARG A 219 -0.61 -11.00 10.40
CA ARG A 219 -0.30 -10.68 11.82
C ARG A 219 -1.00 -9.41 12.29
N PHE A 220 -1.06 -8.37 11.46
CA PHE A 220 -1.79 -7.14 11.79
C PHE A 220 -3.26 -7.40 12.10
N LYS A 221 -3.94 -8.24 11.30
CA LYS A 221 -5.34 -8.62 11.57
C LYS A 221 -5.52 -9.38 12.88
N LEU A 222 -4.57 -10.25 13.24
CA LEU A 222 -4.58 -10.92 14.54
C LEU A 222 -4.42 -9.93 15.69
N ILE A 223 -3.51 -8.96 15.57
CA ILE A 223 -3.31 -7.89 16.56
C ILE A 223 -4.60 -7.08 16.75
N LEU A 224 -5.22 -6.63 15.66
CA LEU A 224 -6.47 -5.88 15.72
C LEU A 224 -7.56 -6.68 16.47
N LYS A 225 -7.73 -7.96 16.13
CA LYS A 225 -8.72 -8.83 16.74
C LYS A 225 -8.45 -9.03 18.24
N ALA A 226 -7.20 -9.30 18.61
CA ALA A 226 -6.81 -9.57 20.00
C ALA A 226 -6.97 -8.35 20.92
N ASN A 227 -6.91 -7.13 20.36
CA ASN A 227 -7.01 -5.87 21.11
C ASN A 227 -8.33 -5.12 20.89
N ASN A 228 -9.35 -5.77 20.31
CA ASN A 228 -10.65 -5.16 20.00
C ASN A 228 -10.54 -3.84 19.20
N LEU A 229 -9.60 -3.79 18.26
CA LEU A 229 -9.37 -2.65 17.38
C LEU A 229 -10.17 -2.78 16.08
N PRO A 230 -10.44 -1.66 15.35
CA PRO A 230 -11.23 -1.68 14.11
C PRO A 230 -10.67 -2.65 13.07
N LEU A 231 -11.45 -3.65 12.67
CA LEU A 231 -11.02 -4.72 11.77
C LEU A 231 -10.96 -4.31 10.29
N ASP A 232 -11.48 -3.16 9.93
CA ASP A 232 -11.37 -2.55 8.60
C ASP A 232 -9.98 -1.96 8.36
N LEU A 233 -9.22 -1.61 9.41
CA LEU A 233 -7.83 -1.19 9.30
C LEU A 233 -6.96 -2.27 8.65
N SER A 234 -5.96 -1.86 7.90
CA SER A 234 -4.98 -2.69 7.22
C SER A 234 -3.57 -2.12 7.42
N VAL A 235 -2.53 -2.86 7.07
CA VAL A 235 -1.14 -2.31 7.07
C VAL A 235 -1.06 -1.05 6.18
N HIS A 236 -1.86 -0.99 5.10
CA HIS A 236 -1.90 0.21 4.26
C HIS A 236 -2.61 1.39 4.94
N SER A 237 -3.53 1.11 5.85
CA SER A 237 -4.18 2.14 6.67
C SER A 237 -3.19 2.84 7.60
N LEU A 238 -2.11 2.18 8.07
CA LEU A 238 -1.05 2.83 8.84
C LEU A 238 -0.38 3.97 8.06
N ARG A 239 -0.15 3.76 6.76
CA ARG A 239 0.37 4.81 5.88
C ARG A 239 -0.64 5.94 5.69
N HIS A 240 -1.93 5.62 5.56
CA HIS A 240 -2.98 6.64 5.48
C HIS A 240 -3.08 7.43 6.79
N THR A 241 -2.98 6.75 7.93
CA THR A 241 -2.94 7.36 9.25
C THR A 241 -1.73 8.30 9.41
N ASN A 242 -0.52 7.87 9.00
CA ASN A 242 0.66 8.74 8.98
C ASN A 242 0.40 10.04 8.23
N ALA A 243 -0.11 9.95 7.00
CA ALA A 243 -0.40 11.13 6.20
C ALA A 243 -1.47 12.04 6.83
N SER A 244 -2.56 11.45 7.36
CA SER A 244 -3.61 12.21 8.04
C SER A 244 -3.09 12.95 9.27
N LEU A 245 -2.23 12.30 10.06
CA LEU A 245 -1.61 12.92 11.24
C LEU A 245 -0.69 14.08 10.85
N LEU A 246 0.16 13.91 9.81
CA LEU A 246 1.02 14.98 9.31
C LEU A 246 0.19 16.19 8.83
N ILE A 247 -0.87 15.95 8.07
CA ILE A 247 -1.77 17.00 7.59
C ILE A 247 -2.48 17.67 8.78
N ALA A 248 -2.94 16.90 9.77
CA ALA A 248 -3.58 17.45 10.96
C ALA A 248 -2.65 18.34 11.79
N GLN A 249 -1.33 18.08 11.74
CA GLN A 249 -0.29 18.91 12.34
C GLN A 249 0.07 20.14 11.50
N GLY A 250 -0.53 20.32 10.33
CA GLY A 250 -0.31 21.49 9.47
C GLY A 250 0.80 21.33 8.43
N VAL A 251 1.33 20.11 8.24
CA VAL A 251 2.30 19.85 7.17
C VAL A 251 1.60 19.96 5.82
N ASP A 252 2.21 20.70 4.89
CA ASP A 252 1.63 20.92 3.57
C ASP A 252 1.55 19.62 2.73
N VAL A 253 0.58 19.58 1.81
CA VAL A 253 0.25 18.39 1.03
C VAL A 253 1.37 17.93 0.12
N ARG A 254 2.17 18.85 -0.42
CA ARG A 254 3.27 18.51 -1.33
C ARG A 254 4.38 17.83 -0.55
N THR A 255 4.70 18.33 0.64
CA THR A 255 5.64 17.68 1.55
C THR A 255 5.16 16.29 1.95
N VAL A 256 3.88 16.13 2.35
CA VAL A 256 3.33 14.81 2.67
C VAL A 256 3.36 13.87 1.45
N ALA A 257 2.99 14.35 0.25
CA ALA A 257 3.05 13.55 -0.97
C ALA A 257 4.49 13.10 -1.30
N SER A 258 5.47 13.99 -1.12
CA SER A 258 6.90 13.69 -1.30
C SER A 258 7.38 12.64 -0.31
N LEU A 259 7.10 12.80 0.99
CA LEU A 259 7.46 11.82 2.03
C LEU A 259 6.88 10.43 1.74
N LEU A 260 5.66 10.39 1.24
CA LEU A 260 5.00 9.15 0.89
C LEU A 260 5.46 8.57 -0.48
N GLY A 261 6.10 9.35 -1.33
CA GLY A 261 6.44 8.94 -2.70
C GLY A 261 5.19 8.75 -3.56
N HIS A 262 4.28 9.72 -3.53
CA HIS A 262 3.15 9.82 -4.46
C HIS A 262 3.62 10.58 -5.70
N ALA A 263 3.43 10.00 -6.89
CA ALA A 263 3.79 10.64 -8.14
C ALA A 263 2.99 11.94 -8.40
N GLN A 264 1.78 12.04 -7.82
CA GLN A 264 0.91 13.21 -7.94
C GLN A 264 0.35 13.59 -6.58
N ALA A 265 0.43 14.88 -6.23
CA ALA A 265 -0.12 15.43 -4.99
C ALA A 265 -1.66 15.31 -4.93
N SER A 266 -2.34 15.26 -6.08
CA SER A 266 -3.78 15.01 -6.18
C SER A 266 -4.20 13.70 -5.51
N THR A 267 -3.35 12.66 -5.56
CA THR A 267 -3.60 11.41 -4.85
C THR A 267 -3.69 11.62 -3.33
N THR A 268 -2.85 12.50 -2.78
CA THR A 268 -2.88 12.86 -1.35
C THR A 268 -4.10 13.69 -1.03
N LEU A 269 -4.44 14.70 -1.85
CA LEU A 269 -5.64 15.54 -1.69
C LEU A 269 -6.93 14.71 -1.69
N ASP A 270 -7.09 13.82 -2.66
CA ASP A 270 -8.27 12.96 -2.82
C ASP A 270 -8.50 12.02 -1.62
N ILE A 271 -7.42 11.62 -0.95
CA ILE A 271 -7.49 10.66 0.16
C ILE A 271 -7.76 11.37 1.49
N TYR A 272 -7.27 12.59 1.66
CA TYR A 272 -7.23 13.27 2.96
C TYR A 272 -8.07 14.55 3.03
N ALA A 273 -9.03 14.72 2.12
CA ALA A 273 -9.90 15.91 2.07
C ALA A 273 -10.52 16.27 3.43
N HIS A 274 -10.97 15.27 4.21
CA HIS A 274 -11.55 15.48 5.54
C HIS A 274 -10.56 16.01 6.59
N ALA A 275 -9.27 15.65 6.50
CA ALA A 275 -8.25 16.18 7.41
C ALA A 275 -7.99 17.68 7.17
N PHE A 276 -8.28 18.18 5.95
CA PHE A 276 -8.15 19.60 5.62
C PHE A 276 -9.22 20.47 6.25
N ASP A 277 -10.43 19.98 6.50
CA ASP A 277 -11.51 20.79 7.05
C ASP A 277 -11.20 21.23 8.49
N LYS A 278 -10.58 20.38 9.30
CA LYS A 278 -10.06 20.79 10.62
C LYS A 278 -8.98 21.86 10.51
N ASN A 279 -8.10 21.75 9.50
CA ASN A 279 -7.03 22.73 9.30
C ASN A 279 -7.53 24.07 8.76
N LYS A 280 -8.56 24.08 7.90
CA LYS A 280 -9.22 25.31 7.43
C LYS A 280 -9.73 26.15 8.60
N ARG A 281 -10.42 25.51 9.55
CA ARG A 281 -10.92 26.20 10.75
C ARG A 281 -9.78 26.77 11.60
N LYS A 282 -8.75 25.96 11.88
CA LYS A 282 -7.56 26.41 12.63
C LYS A 282 -6.82 27.55 11.93
N ALA A 283 -6.70 27.49 10.61
CA ALA A 283 -6.07 28.53 9.81
C ALA A 283 -6.85 29.85 9.92
N GLN A 284 -8.19 29.79 9.83
CA GLN A 284 -9.05 30.96 9.96
C GLN A 284 -8.99 31.59 11.36
N GLU A 285 -8.98 30.75 12.41
CA GLU A 285 -8.80 31.19 13.79
C GLU A 285 -7.42 31.86 14.03
N LYS A 286 -6.35 31.28 13.42
CA LYS A 286 -5.00 31.88 13.47
C LYS A 286 -4.97 33.24 12.75
N LEU A 287 -5.59 33.33 11.57
CA LEU A 287 -5.67 34.56 10.81
C LEU A 287 -6.44 35.64 11.60
N GLY A 288 -7.62 35.29 12.15
CA GLY A 288 -8.42 36.20 12.99
C GLY A 288 -7.60 36.78 14.15
N LYS A 289 -6.88 35.92 14.89
CA LYS A 289 -5.95 36.37 15.96
C LYS A 289 -4.82 37.27 15.45
N ALA A 290 -4.26 36.97 14.25
CA ALA A 290 -3.16 37.75 13.68
C ALA A 290 -3.59 39.17 13.23
N ILE A 291 -4.85 39.33 12.84
CA ILE A 291 -5.40 40.62 12.35
C ILE A 291 -6.29 41.29 13.42
N GLY A 292 -6.36 40.76 14.64
CA GLY A 292 -7.08 41.38 15.74
C GLY A 292 -8.62 41.22 15.70
N LEU A 293 -9.12 40.16 15.02
CA LEU A 293 -10.55 39.80 14.97
C LEU A 293 -10.83 38.58 15.84
#